data_154343ee218310e79443c128e1af534f
#
_entry.id   154343ee218310e79443c128e1af534f
#
_cell.length_a   1.000
_cell.length_b   1.000
_cell.length_c   1.000
_cell.angle_alpha   90.00
_cell.angle_beta   90.00
_cell.angle_gamma   90.00
#
_symmetry.space_group_name_H-M   'P 1'
#
loop_
_entity.id
_entity.type
_entity.pdbx_description
1 polymer ?
#
loop_
_entity_poly.entity_id
_entity_poly.type
_entity_poly.pdbx_seq_one_letter_code
_entity_poly.pdbx_strand_id
1 'polypeptide(L)'
;GVRWPEETGDLVVSRAPTVAYDPRDQTLSAVAMVHRGSEDFAEYRGEMTLILEGFLSGEPHEVNLAVLDTASETSVFPLSFRYLQKVEIAVSLPQGFVPEKLVSLVRLVEPRRITTERRDAIGGSATAGLANAGAEDNASESRIR
;
A
#
# COMPACT_ATOMS: atom_id res chain seq x y z
N GLY A 1 7.83 5.19 -23.14
CA GLY A 1 7.50 5.23 -22.90
C GLY A 1 7.42 4.98 -22.88
N VAL A 2 7.80 4.88 -22.70
CA VAL A 2 7.37 4.76 -22.47
C VAL A 2 6.77 4.39 -22.54
N ARG A 3 6.86 4.17 -22.74
CA ARG A 3 5.97 3.88 -22.57
C ARG A 3 5.93 3.09 -22.46
N TRP A 4 6.05 2.49 -21.88
CA TRP A 4 5.62 1.84 -21.55
C TRP A 4 5.21 1.59 -21.04
N PRO A 5 5.76 1.82 -20.97
CA PRO A 5 5.19 1.56 -20.14
C PRO A 5 4.11 1.44 -19.84
N GLU A 6 3.73 1.75 -20.10
CA GLU A 6 2.49 1.66 -19.80
C GLU A 6 1.95 0.38 -19.90
N GLU A 7 2.36 -0.36 -20.67
CA GLU A 7 1.90 -1.68 -20.66
C GLU A 7 2.32 -2.41 -19.45
N THR A 8 3.29 -1.94 -18.74
CA THR A 8 3.60 -2.51 -17.46
C THR A 8 2.44 -2.42 -16.53
N GLY A 9 1.73 -1.32 -16.52
CA GLY A 9 0.58 -1.18 -15.67
C GLY A 9 -0.58 -2.05 -16.08
N ASP A 10 -0.60 -2.51 -17.33
CA ASP A 10 -1.68 -3.39 -17.76
C ASP A 10 -1.50 -4.80 -17.28
N LEU A 11 -0.29 -5.23 -17.01
CA LEU A 11 -0.07 -6.61 -16.61
C LEU A 11 -0.52 -6.85 -15.16
N VAL A 12 -0.30 -5.89 -14.30
CA VAL A 12 -0.71 -5.99 -12.91
C VAL A 12 -1.26 -4.65 -12.45
N VAL A 13 -2.28 -4.69 -11.61
CA VAL A 13 -2.92 -3.49 -11.09
C VAL A 13 -2.79 -3.53 -9.58
N SER A 14 -2.20 -2.47 -9.02
CA SER A 14 -2.11 -2.28 -7.58
C SER A 14 -3.22 -1.33 -7.19
N ARG A 15 -4.21 -1.83 -6.41
CA ARG A 15 -5.36 -1.04 -6.05
C ARG A 15 -5.04 -0.13 -4.89
N ALA A 16 -5.81 0.96 -4.78
CA ALA A 16 -5.63 1.88 -3.66
C ALA A 16 -5.89 1.11 -2.36
N PRO A 17 -4.98 1.15 -1.40
CA PRO A 17 -5.17 0.41 -0.16
C PRO A 17 -6.23 1.06 0.72
N THR A 18 -6.82 0.22 1.58
CA THR A 18 -7.69 0.71 2.63
C THR A 18 -6.85 0.79 3.89
N VAL A 19 -6.82 1.97 4.51
CA VAL A 19 -5.97 2.20 5.68
C VAL A 19 -6.82 2.77 6.79
N ALA A 20 -6.67 2.22 7.98
CA ALA A 20 -7.33 2.72 9.19
C ALA A 20 -6.26 3.01 10.23
N TYR A 21 -6.16 4.25 10.65
CA TYR A 21 -5.16 4.70 11.61
C TYR A 21 -5.88 5.23 12.85
N ASP A 22 -5.50 4.72 14.01
CA ASP A 22 -6.05 5.16 15.28
C ASP A 22 -4.94 5.86 16.05
N PRO A 23 -4.97 7.21 16.09
CA PRO A 23 -3.91 7.94 16.80
C PRO A 23 -3.93 7.75 18.30
N ARG A 24 -5.07 7.38 18.88
CA ARG A 24 -5.11 7.18 20.32
C ARG A 24 -4.36 5.94 20.73
N ASP A 25 -4.54 4.86 19.98
CA ASP A 25 -3.87 3.61 20.29
C ASP A 25 -2.54 3.46 19.56
N GLN A 26 -2.24 4.35 18.62
CA GLN A 26 -1.05 4.26 17.78
C GLN A 26 -1.03 2.94 17.04
N THR A 27 -2.19 2.57 16.47
CA THR A 27 -2.31 1.34 15.68
C THR A 27 -2.74 1.70 14.27
N LEU A 28 -2.35 0.87 13.34
CA LEU A 28 -2.71 1.06 11.95
C LEU A 28 -3.00 -0.29 11.33
N SER A 29 -4.10 -0.36 10.59
CA SER A 29 -4.37 -1.54 9.79
C SER A 29 -4.47 -1.11 8.35
N ALA A 30 -4.08 -2.01 7.45
CA ALA A 30 -4.10 -1.72 6.03
C ALA A 30 -4.41 -3.00 5.27
N VAL A 31 -5.13 -2.83 4.16
CA VAL A 31 -5.39 -3.91 3.22
C VAL A 31 -4.98 -3.40 1.86
N ALA A 32 -3.98 -4.03 1.27
CA ALA A 32 -3.53 -3.72 -0.08
C ALA A 32 -3.92 -4.89 -0.97
N MET A 33 -4.26 -4.60 -2.22
CA MET A 33 -4.67 -5.65 -3.13
C MET A 33 -4.00 -5.42 -4.47
N VAL A 34 -3.48 -6.51 -5.04
CA VAL A 34 -2.98 -6.50 -6.40
C VAL A 34 -3.74 -7.56 -7.18
N HIS A 35 -3.94 -7.32 -8.45
CA HIS A 35 -4.56 -8.32 -9.30
C HIS A 35 -3.99 -8.19 -10.70
N ARG A 36 -4.18 -9.26 -11.47
CA ARG A 36 -3.71 -9.22 -12.85
C ARG A 36 -4.53 -8.19 -13.63
N GLY A 37 -3.88 -7.57 -14.60
CA GLY A 37 -4.55 -6.61 -15.46
C GLY A 37 -4.83 -7.15 -16.85
N SER A 38 -4.41 -8.38 -17.13
CA SER A 38 -4.62 -8.98 -18.42
C SER A 38 -5.35 -10.30 -18.22
N GLU A 39 -5.68 -10.94 -19.35
CA GLU A 39 -6.46 -12.16 -19.28
C GLU A 39 -5.62 -13.43 -19.35
N ASP A 40 -4.33 -13.33 -19.23
CA ASP A 40 -3.53 -14.53 -19.23
C ASP A 40 -3.74 -15.27 -17.91
N PHE A 41 -3.30 -16.53 -17.86
CA PHE A 41 -3.48 -17.34 -16.68
C PHE A 41 -2.15 -17.70 -16.05
N ALA A 42 -1.16 -16.85 -16.27
CA ALA A 42 0.16 -17.07 -15.70
C ALA A 42 0.12 -16.91 -14.19
N GLU A 43 1.10 -17.48 -13.54
CA GLU A 43 1.29 -17.27 -12.12
C GLU A 43 2.14 -16.02 -11.95
N TYR A 44 1.70 -15.12 -11.08
CA TYR A 44 2.38 -13.87 -10.78
C TYR A 44 3.12 -14.05 -9.48
N ARG A 45 4.43 -13.82 -9.49
CA ARG A 45 5.25 -14.02 -8.30
C ARG A 45 6.17 -12.83 -8.12
N GLY A 46 6.34 -12.46 -6.87
CA GLY A 46 7.21 -11.33 -6.53
C GLY A 46 7.02 -10.93 -5.09
N GLU A 47 7.04 -9.63 -4.87
CA GLU A 47 6.96 -9.11 -3.51
C GLU A 47 6.33 -7.74 -3.50
N MET A 48 5.76 -7.38 -2.35
CA MET A 48 5.21 -6.06 -2.12
C MET A 48 5.91 -5.45 -0.91
N THR A 49 6.29 -4.19 -1.04
CA THR A 49 6.83 -3.41 0.06
C THR A 49 5.81 -2.34 0.43
N LEU A 50 5.56 -2.19 1.72
CA LEU A 50 4.64 -1.17 2.23
C LEU A 50 5.41 -0.29 3.21
N ILE A 51 5.56 0.98 2.84
CA ILE A 51 6.32 1.94 3.63
C ILE A 51 5.38 3.06 4.05
N LEU A 52 5.35 3.35 5.35
CA LEU A 52 4.67 4.53 5.85
C LEU A 52 5.66 5.67 5.88
N GLU A 53 5.31 6.79 5.27
CA GLU A 53 6.09 8.02 5.35
C GLU A 53 5.34 8.97 6.26
N GLY A 54 6.04 9.60 7.16
CA GLY A 54 5.44 10.55 8.08
C GLY A 54 6.52 11.26 8.86
N PHE A 55 6.20 11.55 10.11
CA PHE A 55 7.09 12.31 10.96
C PHE A 55 7.21 11.63 12.31
N LEU A 56 8.42 11.61 12.83
CA LEU A 56 8.70 11.13 14.16
C LEU A 56 9.36 12.27 14.92
N SER A 57 8.68 12.75 15.96
CA SER A 57 9.18 13.89 16.74
C SER A 57 9.51 15.09 15.85
N GLY A 58 8.65 15.31 14.85
CA GLY A 58 8.78 16.46 13.98
C GLY A 58 9.74 16.30 12.82
N GLU A 59 10.37 15.12 12.67
CA GLU A 59 11.34 14.90 11.62
C GLU A 59 10.83 13.84 10.66
N PRO A 60 11.11 13.95 9.35
CA PRO A 60 10.70 12.94 8.41
C PRO A 60 11.20 11.56 8.80
N HIS A 61 10.33 10.57 8.68
CA HIS A 61 10.66 9.23 9.12
C HIS A 61 9.86 8.23 8.30
N GLU A 62 10.45 7.08 8.05
CA GLU A 62 9.79 6.01 7.29
C GLU A 62 9.72 4.76 8.15
N VAL A 63 8.63 4.02 8.00
CA VAL A 63 8.42 2.79 8.73
C VAL A 63 8.03 1.72 7.71
N ASN A 64 8.73 0.59 7.74
CA ASN A 64 8.40 -0.53 6.86
C ASN A 64 7.40 -1.42 7.59
N LEU A 65 6.23 -1.61 7.00
CA LEU A 65 5.17 -2.35 7.68
C LEU A 65 5.48 -3.81 7.88
N ALA A 66 6.23 -4.42 6.96
CA ALA A 66 6.60 -5.82 7.14
C ALA A 66 7.55 -5.99 8.31
N VAL A 67 8.43 -5.01 8.53
CA VAL A 67 9.35 -5.07 9.66
C VAL A 67 8.61 -4.93 10.97
N LEU A 68 7.55 -4.10 10.99
CA LEU A 68 6.76 -3.95 12.21
C LEU A 68 5.90 -5.18 12.51
N ASP A 69 5.54 -5.93 11.48
CA ASP A 69 4.67 -7.09 11.65
C ASP A 69 5.48 -8.22 12.29
N THR A 70 5.14 -8.54 13.52
CA THR A 70 5.92 -9.52 14.27
C THR A 70 5.84 -10.92 13.66
N ALA A 71 4.89 -11.16 12.78
CA ALA A 71 4.80 -12.46 12.11
C ALA A 71 5.71 -12.54 10.90
N SER A 72 6.32 -11.44 10.49
CA SER A 72 7.16 -11.41 9.32
C SER A 72 8.62 -11.31 9.71
N GLU A 73 9.49 -12.00 8.97
CA GLU A 73 10.93 -11.93 9.22
C GLU A 73 11.66 -11.18 8.13
N THR A 74 10.92 -10.58 7.21
CA THR A 74 11.54 -9.89 6.09
C THR A 74 10.99 -8.49 6.00
N SER A 75 11.53 -7.71 5.07
CA SER A 75 11.07 -6.35 4.84
C SER A 75 10.06 -6.25 3.70
N VAL A 76 9.58 -7.40 3.21
CA VAL A 76 8.64 -7.44 2.10
C VAL A 76 7.57 -8.48 2.39
N PHE A 77 6.45 -8.36 1.69
CA PHE A 77 5.38 -9.35 1.72
C PHE A 77 5.45 -10.16 0.43
N PRO A 78 5.56 -11.48 0.52
CA PRO A 78 5.65 -12.28 -0.70
C PRO A 78 4.34 -12.28 -1.47
N LEU A 79 4.43 -12.29 -2.78
CA LEU A 79 3.28 -12.35 -3.66
C LEU A 79 3.35 -13.60 -4.50
N SER A 80 2.20 -14.29 -4.60
CA SER A 80 2.07 -15.46 -5.45
C SER A 80 0.58 -15.61 -5.74
N PHE A 81 0.18 -15.33 -6.98
CA PHE A 81 -1.26 -15.34 -7.28
C PHE A 81 -1.47 -15.54 -8.77
N ARG A 82 -2.67 -15.95 -9.13
CA ARG A 82 -3.09 -16.04 -10.53
C ARG A 82 -4.11 -14.98 -10.87
N TYR A 83 -4.95 -14.60 -9.93
CA TYR A 83 -5.97 -13.58 -10.17
C TYR A 83 -5.73 -12.35 -9.33
N LEU A 84 -5.66 -12.52 -8.04
CA LEU A 84 -5.46 -11.41 -7.12
C LEU A 84 -4.87 -11.92 -5.81
N GLN A 85 -4.32 -11.00 -5.06
CA GLN A 85 -3.84 -11.29 -3.71
C GLN A 85 -4.04 -10.05 -2.85
N LYS A 86 -4.53 -10.29 -1.63
CA LYS A 86 -4.61 -9.25 -0.62
C LYS A 86 -3.45 -9.39 0.34
N VAL A 87 -2.95 -8.24 0.80
CA VAL A 87 -1.96 -8.20 1.88
C VAL A 87 -2.62 -7.41 3.00
N GLU A 88 -2.88 -8.07 4.12
CA GLU A 88 -3.55 -7.45 5.25
C GLU A 88 -2.56 -7.37 6.39
N ILE A 89 -2.57 -6.22 7.07
CA ILE A 89 -1.62 -6.01 8.14
C ILE A 89 -2.25 -5.15 9.21
N ALA A 90 -1.90 -5.43 10.46
CA ALA A 90 -2.32 -4.63 11.61
C ALA A 90 -1.12 -4.53 12.53
N VAL A 91 -0.68 -3.31 12.81
CA VAL A 91 0.56 -3.10 13.53
C VAL A 91 0.39 -1.98 14.54
N SER A 92 1.27 -1.99 15.54
CA SER A 92 1.44 -0.86 16.44
C SER A 92 2.58 -0.01 15.92
N LEU A 93 2.34 1.29 15.85
CA LEU A 93 3.33 2.23 15.32
C LEU A 93 4.26 2.72 16.43
N PRO A 94 5.46 3.15 16.08
CA PRO A 94 6.35 3.73 17.10
C PRO A 94 5.69 4.92 17.77
N GLN A 95 5.99 5.11 19.05
CA GLN A 95 5.49 6.25 19.79
C GLN A 95 5.96 7.53 19.15
N GLY A 96 5.01 8.46 18.96
CA GLY A 96 5.35 9.74 18.39
C GLY A 96 5.37 9.79 16.88
N PHE A 97 5.17 8.65 16.22
CA PHE A 97 5.15 8.62 14.76
C PHE A 97 3.76 9.01 14.24
N VAL A 98 3.75 9.96 13.29
CA VAL A 98 2.52 10.42 12.66
C VAL A 98 2.59 10.03 11.18
N PRO A 99 1.82 9.04 10.75
CA PRO A 99 1.87 8.61 9.35
C PRO A 99 1.13 9.59 8.45
N GLU A 100 1.66 9.80 7.26
CA GLU A 100 1.03 10.70 6.29
C GLU A 100 0.73 10.05 4.97
N LYS A 101 1.60 9.15 4.50
CA LYS A 101 1.42 8.49 3.22
C LYS A 101 1.79 7.04 3.33
N LEU A 102 1.11 6.23 2.53
CA LEU A 102 1.48 4.83 2.38
C LEU A 102 2.00 4.65 0.97
N VAL A 103 3.23 4.14 0.87
CA VAL A 103 3.86 3.85 -0.41
C VAL A 103 3.80 2.35 -0.61
N SER A 104 3.22 1.93 -1.72
CA SER A 104 3.10 0.52 -2.06
C SER A 104 3.95 0.26 -3.28
N LEU A 105 4.91 -0.63 -3.16
CA LEU A 105 5.80 -0.98 -4.25
C LEU A 105 5.63 -2.45 -4.55
N VAL A 106 5.25 -2.77 -5.78
CA VAL A 106 5.08 -4.15 -6.22
C VAL A 106 6.19 -4.47 -7.20
N ARG A 107 6.94 -5.53 -6.92
CA ARG A 107 7.98 -6.02 -7.81
C ARG A 107 7.66 -7.46 -8.15
N LEU A 108 7.42 -7.71 -9.42
CA LEU A 108 7.17 -9.05 -9.90
C LEU A 108 8.41 -9.57 -10.59
N VAL A 109 8.65 -10.87 -10.46
CA VAL A 109 9.70 -11.54 -11.21
C VAL A 109 9.11 -12.50 -12.22
N GLU A 110 7.86 -12.91 -12.04
CA GLU A 110 7.16 -13.77 -12.97
C GLU A 110 5.76 -13.26 -13.18
N PRO A 111 5.22 -13.30 -14.37
CA PRO A 111 5.77 -13.96 -15.58
C PRO A 111 6.93 -13.18 -16.19
N ARG A 112 7.16 -11.96 -15.74
CA ARG A 112 8.34 -11.20 -16.15
C ARG A 112 8.55 -10.10 -15.14
N ARG A 113 9.68 -9.42 -15.21
CA ARG A 113 10.03 -8.39 -14.23
C ARG A 113 9.21 -7.15 -14.47
N ILE A 114 8.48 -6.74 -13.45
CA ILE A 114 7.63 -5.56 -13.49
C ILE A 114 7.71 -4.90 -12.13
N THR A 115 7.80 -3.58 -12.13
CA THR A 115 7.77 -2.80 -10.91
C THR A 115 6.70 -1.74 -11.05
N THR A 116 5.84 -1.62 -10.05
CA THR A 116 4.85 -0.56 -10.03
C THR A 116 4.76 0.01 -8.62
N GLU A 117 4.61 1.31 -8.52
CA GLU A 117 4.59 2.00 -7.25
C GLU A 117 3.39 2.92 -7.19
N ARG A 118 2.79 3.03 -6.02
CA ARG A 118 1.75 4.02 -5.80
C ARG A 118 1.94 4.66 -4.44
N ARG A 119 1.46 5.89 -4.31
CA ARG A 119 1.54 6.65 -3.08
C ARG A 119 0.14 7.14 -2.75
N ASP A 120 -0.31 6.86 -1.54
CA ASP A 120 -1.67 7.21 -1.13
C ASP A 120 -1.61 7.95 0.18
N ALA A 121 -2.28 9.09 0.24
CA ALA A 121 -2.35 9.86 1.47
C ALA A 121 -3.20 9.12 2.49
N ILE A 122 -2.79 9.15 3.74
CA ILE A 122 -3.55 8.56 4.82
C ILE A 122 -4.46 9.65 5.36
N GLY A 123 -5.76 9.39 5.28
CA GLY A 123 -6.74 10.36 5.73
C GLY A 123 -6.61 10.61 7.20
N GLY A 124 -6.79 11.82 7.54
CA GLY A 124 -6.72 12.17 8.94
C GLY A 124 -7.84 11.53 9.73
N SER A 125 -7.98 11.21 9.77
CA SER A 125 -8.82 10.74 10.20
C SER A 125 -9.32 9.86 10.33
N ALA A 126 -9.05 9.84 10.42
CA ALA A 126 -9.46 9.26 10.41
C ALA A 126 -10.32 8.88 10.36
N THR A 127 -10.40 9.10 10.31
CA THR A 127 -11.21 9.03 10.30
C THR A 127 -11.61 8.49 9.86
N ALA A 128 -11.46 8.35 9.86
CA ALA A 128 -11.92 8.04 9.44
C ALA A 128 -12.33 7.48 8.91
N GLY A 129 -12.43 7.26 8.78
CA GLY A 129 -12.80 6.99 8.24
C GLY A 129 -13.22 6.75 7.42
N LEU A 130 -13.28 6.80 7.30
CA LEU A 130 -13.72 6.92 6.52
C LEU A 130 -13.74 7.11 5.58
N ALA A 131 -13.56 7.16 5.39
CA ALA A 131 -13.61 7.54 4.57
C ALA A 131 -13.49 7.61 3.66
N ASN A 132 -13.36 7.58 3.45
CA ASN A 132 -13.44 7.93 2.53
C ASN A 132 -13.31 8.09 1.80
N ALA A 133 -13.22 7.99 1.85
CA ALA A 133 -13.27 8.35 1.20
C ALA A 133 -13.09 8.58 0.46
N GLY A 134 -12.89 8.47 0.03
CA GLY A 134 -13.08 8.88 -0.54
C GLY A 134 -12.68 9.16 -1.15
N ALA A 135 -12.46 9.13 -1.05
CA ALA A 135 -12.42 9.59 -1.54
C ALA A 135 -12.14 9.78 -2.25
N GLU A 136 -11.81 9.52 -2.38
CA GLU A 136 -11.96 9.82 -2.97
C GLU A 136 -11.89 10.29 -3.33
N ASP A 137 -11.43 10.06 -3.50
CA ASP A 137 -11.72 10.65 -3.81
C ASP A 137 -11.59 11.24 -3.87
N ASN A 138 -11.09 11.13 -3.86
CA ASN A 138 -11.43 11.85 -3.84
C ASN A 138 -11.32 12.45 -3.80
N ALA A 139 -10.79 12.39 -3.65
CA ALA A 139 -11.11 13.04 -3.53
C ALA A 139 -11.15 13.56 -3.56
N SER A 140 -10.77 13.32 -3.59
CA SER A 140 -11.26 13.93 -3.59
C SER A 140 -11.53 14.36 -3.57
N GLU A 141 -11.16 14.20 -3.32
CA GLU A 141 -11.86 14.72 -3.23
C GLU A 141 -12.21 15.29 -2.90
N SER A 142 -11.85 14.98 -2.72
CA SER A 142 -12.49 15.53 -2.43
C SER A 142 -12.87 15.94 -2.18
N ARG A 143 -12.55 15.95 -1.95
CA ARG A 143 -13.33 16.36 -1.65
C ARG A 143 -13.62 16.97 -1.19
N ILE A 144 -13.23 16.86 -0.86
CA ILE A 144 -13.74 17.30 -0.35
C ILE A 144 -14.16 17.75 -0.15
N ARG A 145 -13.99 17.70 0.06
CA ARG A 145 -14.72 17.99 0.33
C ARG A 145 -15.15 18.42 0.50
#